data_3d55c57ea6aef3f89d8b64b7e70bd2a6
#
_entry.id   3d55c57ea6aef3f89d8b64b7e70bd2a6
#
_cell.length_a   1.000
_cell.length_b   1.000
_cell.length_c   1.000
_cell.angle_alpha   90.00
_cell.angle_beta   90.00
_cell.angle_gamma   90.00
#
_symmetry.space_group_name_H-M   'P 1'
#
loop_
_entity.id
_entity.type
_entity.pdbx_description
1 polymer ?
#
loop_
_entity_poly.entity_id
_entity_poly.type
_entity_poly.pdbx_seq_one_letter_code
_entity_poly.pdbx_strand_id
1 'polypeptide(L)'
;MIGEKRENRGEQPEEQVDIQEILFRYLIHWPWFVVSVIICIACAWGYLRLATPVYDITATVLIKDDKKGGGASMSSELEKMGLDGFVSSSNNVDNEIEVLKSKSLAREVVNNLGLFVTYKDEDEFPNRELYRTSPVVVSLTPQEAEKLSAPMEVEMTLFPNGGMDALITVKDKEYRKQFDKLPAVFPTDEGTVAFFESKDTLTTNQAKEESKERHIKAFIN
;
A
#
# COMPACT_ATOMS: atom_id res chain seq x y z
N MET A 1 -57.75 -2.34 79.96
CA MET A 1 -58.13 -2.71 78.61
C MET A 1 -57.26 -1.95 77.66
N ILE A 2 -56.24 -2.63 77.09
CA ILE A 2 -55.21 -2.08 76.26
C ILE A 2 -55.62 -2.42 74.87
N GLY A 3 -55.95 -1.37 74.08
CA GLY A 3 -56.30 -1.50 72.67
C GLY A 3 -55.04 -1.57 71.78
N GLU A 4 -54.83 -2.68 71.17
CA GLU A 4 -53.72 -3.01 70.26
C GLU A 4 -53.97 -2.31 68.91
N LYS A 5 -53.19 -1.29 68.62
CA LYS A 5 -53.15 -0.59 67.40
C LYS A 5 -52.40 -1.39 66.35
N ARG A 6 -53.08 -2.12 65.49
CA ARG A 6 -52.48 -2.79 64.35
C ARG A 6 -51.98 -1.75 63.36
N GLU A 7 -50.68 -1.69 63.29
CA GLU A 7 -49.97 -0.89 62.27
C GLU A 7 -50.08 -1.58 60.95
N ASN A 8 -50.87 -0.99 60.07
CA ASN A 8 -51.08 -1.47 58.72
C ASN A 8 -49.81 -1.13 57.89
N ARG A 9 -48.88 -2.11 57.75
CA ARG A 9 -47.71 -1.99 56.92
C ARG A 9 -48.19 -1.98 55.46
N GLY A 10 -48.22 -0.80 54.88
CA GLY A 10 -48.56 -0.61 53.47
C GLY A 10 -47.68 -1.45 52.58
N GLU A 11 -48.28 -2.38 51.87
CA GLU A 11 -47.71 -3.06 50.74
C GLU A 11 -47.37 -2.00 49.72
N GLN A 12 -46.08 -1.76 49.50
CA GLN A 12 -45.61 -0.98 48.36
C GLN A 12 -45.99 -1.77 47.11
N PRO A 13 -46.68 -1.19 46.13
CA PRO A 13 -46.93 -1.87 44.88
C PRO A 13 -45.55 -2.11 44.25
N GLU A 14 -45.19 -3.36 44.06
CA GLU A 14 -44.11 -3.73 43.20
C GLU A 14 -44.39 -3.07 41.84
N GLU A 15 -43.55 -2.12 41.43
CA GLU A 15 -43.56 -1.56 40.09
C GLU A 15 -43.29 -2.72 39.11
N GLN A 16 -44.34 -3.38 38.70
CA GLN A 16 -44.25 -4.31 37.57
C GLN A 16 -43.92 -3.44 36.35
N VAL A 17 -42.64 -3.47 35.99
CA VAL A 17 -42.14 -2.83 34.78
C VAL A 17 -42.87 -3.47 33.61
N ASP A 18 -43.90 -2.79 33.12
CA ASP A 18 -44.70 -3.28 32.01
C ASP A 18 -43.85 -3.19 30.72
N ILE A 19 -43.28 -4.34 30.36
CA ILE A 19 -42.39 -4.48 29.19
C ILE A 19 -43.10 -3.98 27.93
N GLN A 20 -44.42 -4.08 27.86
CA GLN A 20 -45.21 -3.61 26.73
C GLN A 20 -45.19 -2.08 26.63
N GLU A 21 -45.29 -1.35 27.75
CA GLU A 21 -45.25 0.11 27.76
C GLU A 21 -43.89 0.64 27.33
N ILE A 22 -42.81 -0.03 27.75
CA ILE A 22 -41.45 0.31 27.34
C ILE A 22 -41.30 0.06 25.84
N LEU A 23 -41.80 -1.08 25.34
CA LEU A 23 -41.73 -1.43 23.92
C LEU A 23 -42.47 -0.41 23.03
N PHE A 24 -43.67 0.01 23.47
CA PHE A 24 -44.46 1.04 22.75
C PHE A 24 -43.77 2.39 22.73
N ARG A 25 -43.10 2.77 23.80
CA ARG A 25 -42.33 4.03 23.86
C ARG A 25 -41.16 4.05 22.90
N TYR A 26 -40.46 2.91 22.73
CA TYR A 26 -39.41 2.75 21.71
C TYR A 26 -39.98 2.68 20.28
N LEU A 27 -41.13 2.04 20.08
CA LEU A 27 -41.77 1.90 18.79
C LEU A 27 -42.24 3.27 18.23
N ILE A 28 -42.65 4.22 19.06
CA ILE A 28 -42.99 5.58 18.64
C ILE A 28 -41.80 6.34 18.06
N HIS A 29 -40.57 6.01 18.50
CA HIS A 29 -39.33 6.68 18.04
C HIS A 29 -38.65 5.89 16.91
N TRP A 30 -39.28 4.84 16.35
CA TRP A 30 -38.70 4.04 15.27
C TRP A 30 -38.24 4.87 14.04
N PRO A 31 -38.91 5.99 13.63
CA PRO A 31 -38.43 6.78 12.51
C PRO A 31 -37.06 7.38 12.77
N TRP A 32 -36.73 7.73 14.02
CA TRP A 32 -35.40 8.18 14.39
C TRP A 32 -34.33 7.09 14.22
N PHE A 33 -34.71 5.84 14.49
CA PHE A 33 -33.83 4.70 14.26
C PHE A 33 -33.57 4.50 12.76
N VAL A 34 -34.59 4.61 11.92
CA VAL A 34 -34.44 4.52 10.46
C VAL A 34 -33.53 5.64 9.93
N VAL A 35 -33.72 6.87 10.40
CA VAL A 35 -32.86 8.01 10.02
C VAL A 35 -31.40 7.75 10.42
N SER A 36 -31.17 7.25 11.63
CA SER A 36 -29.82 6.90 12.10
C SER A 36 -29.17 5.83 11.22
N VAL A 37 -29.89 4.79 10.85
CA VAL A 37 -29.40 3.73 9.96
C VAL A 37 -29.06 4.29 8.58
N ILE A 38 -29.90 5.14 8.02
CA ILE A 38 -29.64 5.78 6.72
C ILE A 38 -28.36 6.63 6.78
N ILE A 39 -28.18 7.42 7.84
CA ILE A 39 -26.98 8.23 8.04
C ILE A 39 -25.74 7.33 8.15
N CYS A 40 -25.81 6.24 8.93
CA CYS A 40 -24.70 5.30 9.05
C CYS A 40 -24.33 4.66 7.71
N ILE A 41 -25.32 4.25 6.91
CA ILE A 41 -25.09 3.69 5.58
C ILE A 41 -24.47 4.73 4.64
N ALA A 42 -24.96 5.97 4.67
CA ALA A 42 -24.41 7.05 3.86
C ALA A 42 -22.95 7.37 4.26
N CYS A 43 -22.65 7.42 5.55
CA CYS A 43 -21.28 7.60 6.04
C CYS A 43 -20.37 6.42 5.66
N ALA A 44 -20.83 5.18 5.78
CA ALA A 44 -20.09 3.99 5.39
C ALA A 44 -19.82 3.97 3.88
N TRP A 45 -20.81 4.31 3.07
CA TRP A 45 -20.66 4.41 1.63
C TRP A 45 -19.66 5.51 1.25
N GLY A 46 -19.76 6.68 1.88
CA GLY A 46 -18.82 7.78 1.69
C GLY A 46 -17.39 7.38 2.07
N TYR A 47 -17.22 6.71 3.21
CA TYR A 47 -15.91 6.20 3.64
C TYR A 47 -15.33 5.20 2.64
N LEU A 48 -16.12 4.22 2.18
CA LEU A 48 -15.69 3.24 1.19
C LEU A 48 -15.31 3.87 -0.16
N ARG A 49 -15.95 4.99 -0.49
CA ARG A 49 -15.63 5.72 -1.73
C ARG A 49 -14.28 6.45 -1.64
N LEU A 50 -13.87 6.89 -0.44
CA LEU A 50 -12.62 7.61 -0.21
C LEU A 50 -11.46 6.68 0.17
N ALA A 51 -11.76 5.50 0.72
CA ALA A 51 -10.72 4.56 1.17
C ALA A 51 -10.00 3.95 -0.03
N THR A 52 -8.68 4.06 -0.05
CA THR A 52 -7.83 3.36 -1.01
C THR A 52 -7.75 1.87 -0.62
N PRO A 53 -7.97 0.93 -1.56
CA PRO A 53 -7.84 -0.49 -1.27
C PRO A 53 -6.37 -0.85 -1.00
N VAL A 54 -6.11 -1.44 0.16
CA VAL A 54 -4.79 -1.99 0.52
C VAL A 54 -4.83 -3.50 0.30
N TYR A 55 -3.88 -4.01 -0.49
CA TYR A 55 -3.78 -5.43 -0.79
C TYR A 55 -2.59 -6.04 -0.06
N ASP A 56 -2.82 -7.12 0.67
CA ASP A 56 -1.76 -7.95 1.25
C ASP A 56 -1.40 -9.07 0.26
N ILE A 57 -0.14 -9.09 -0.18
CA ILE A 57 0.34 -10.09 -1.12
C ILE A 57 1.38 -10.96 -0.42
N THR A 58 1.15 -12.27 -0.41
CA THR A 58 2.08 -13.24 0.12
C THR A 58 2.66 -14.08 -1.01
N ALA A 59 3.97 -14.30 -0.97
CA ALA A 59 4.65 -15.20 -1.90
C ALA A 59 5.30 -16.36 -1.14
N THR A 60 5.19 -17.56 -1.68
CA THR A 60 5.83 -18.75 -1.13
C THR A 60 6.97 -19.18 -2.05
N VAL A 61 8.17 -19.26 -1.51
CA VAL A 61 9.34 -19.75 -2.25
C VAL A 61 9.65 -21.18 -1.81
N LEU A 62 9.70 -22.09 -2.76
CA LEU A 62 10.14 -23.46 -2.51
C LEU A 62 11.65 -23.55 -2.72
N ILE A 63 12.39 -23.75 -1.65
CA ILE A 63 13.84 -24.01 -1.71
C ILE A 63 14.02 -25.51 -1.92
N LYS A 64 14.63 -25.87 -3.06
CA LYS A 64 14.94 -27.25 -3.38
C LYS A 64 16.29 -27.60 -2.80
N ASP A 65 16.32 -28.55 -1.87
CA ASP A 65 17.56 -29.13 -1.35
C ASP A 65 18.18 -30.00 -2.43
N ASP A 66 19.16 -29.50 -3.15
CA ASP A 66 19.92 -30.26 -4.13
C ASP A 66 20.94 -31.18 -3.40
N LYS A 67 20.44 -32.25 -2.82
CA LYS A 67 21.28 -33.35 -2.28
C LYS A 67 22.02 -34.16 -3.36
N LYS A 68 22.23 -33.62 -4.55
CA LYS A 68 22.95 -34.26 -5.64
C LYS A 68 24.16 -33.44 -6.05
N GLY A 69 25.27 -33.68 -5.33
CA GLY A 69 26.56 -33.18 -5.81
C GLY A 69 27.70 -33.42 -4.84
N GLY A 70 28.21 -34.64 -4.74
CA GLY A 70 29.59 -34.88 -4.32
C GLY A 70 29.87 -35.15 -2.84
N GLY A 71 28.87 -35.23 -1.97
CA GLY A 71 29.10 -35.44 -0.53
C GLY A 71 28.65 -36.80 0.03
N ALA A 72 28.10 -37.69 -0.80
CA ALA A 72 27.49 -38.93 -0.31
C ALA A 72 28.50 -39.91 0.35
N SER A 73 29.77 -39.83 0.02
CA SER A 73 30.81 -40.64 0.67
C SER A 73 31.29 -40.03 1.99
N MET A 74 31.32 -38.68 2.05
CA MET A 74 31.80 -37.98 3.24
C MET A 74 30.71 -37.88 4.33
N SER A 75 29.43 -37.74 3.95
CA SER A 75 28.33 -37.78 4.89
C SER A 75 28.16 -39.14 5.55
N SER A 76 28.33 -40.24 4.81
CA SER A 76 28.24 -41.59 5.38
C SER A 76 29.40 -41.92 6.30
N GLU A 77 30.56 -41.33 6.12
CA GLU A 77 31.71 -41.49 7.03
C GLU A 77 31.55 -40.64 8.31
N LEU A 78 31.01 -39.43 8.18
CA LEU A 78 30.68 -38.55 9.33
C LEU A 78 29.55 -39.13 10.19
N GLU A 79 28.54 -39.76 9.57
CA GLU A 79 27.46 -40.45 10.26
C GLU A 79 28.01 -41.65 11.07
N LYS A 80 28.96 -42.39 10.52
CA LYS A 80 29.65 -43.46 11.23
C LYS A 80 30.53 -43.00 12.40
N MET A 81 30.98 -41.75 12.36
CA MET A 81 31.74 -41.11 13.43
C MET A 81 30.86 -40.47 14.51
N GLY A 82 29.52 -40.58 14.44
CA GLY A 82 28.59 -40.02 15.42
C GLY A 82 28.50 -38.50 15.39
N LEU A 83 28.92 -37.86 14.28
CA LEU A 83 28.86 -36.41 14.06
C LEU A 83 27.61 -35.98 13.27
N ASP A 84 26.53 -36.75 13.39
CA ASP A 84 25.24 -36.52 12.70
C ASP A 84 24.63 -35.15 12.99
N GLY A 85 24.96 -34.58 14.14
CA GLY A 85 24.52 -33.22 14.52
C GLY A 85 25.22 -32.07 13.78
N PHE A 86 26.35 -32.36 13.08
CA PHE A 86 27.11 -31.35 12.33
C PHE A 86 26.72 -31.24 10.86
N VAL A 87 26.00 -32.21 10.34
CA VAL A 87 25.56 -32.26 8.92
C VAL A 87 24.02 -32.02 8.88
N SER A 88 23.49 -31.18 9.74
CA SER A 88 22.09 -30.90 9.69
C SER A 88 21.76 -30.02 8.46
N SER A 89 20.95 -30.55 7.58
CA SER A 89 20.42 -29.87 6.37
C SER A 89 19.64 -28.58 6.69
N SER A 90 19.40 -28.30 7.96
CA SER A 90 18.78 -27.05 8.41
C SER A 90 19.66 -25.82 8.18
N ASN A 91 20.99 -25.97 8.26
CA ASN A 91 21.88 -24.83 8.08
C ASN A 91 21.87 -24.28 6.63
N ASN A 92 21.50 -25.11 5.65
CA ASN A 92 21.44 -24.68 4.27
C ASN A 92 20.20 -23.82 4.00
N VAL A 93 19.04 -24.22 4.54
CA VAL A 93 17.79 -23.47 4.39
C VAL A 93 17.87 -22.14 5.15
N ASP A 94 18.45 -22.14 6.35
CA ASP A 94 18.61 -20.92 7.14
C ASP A 94 19.55 -19.93 6.45
N ASN A 95 20.63 -20.40 5.85
CA ASN A 95 21.54 -19.58 5.05
C ASN A 95 20.83 -18.98 3.80
N GLU A 96 20.01 -19.77 3.10
CA GLU A 96 19.24 -19.29 1.94
C GLU A 96 18.22 -18.20 2.37
N ILE A 97 17.57 -18.40 3.51
CA ILE A 97 16.66 -17.39 4.09
C ILE A 97 17.43 -16.12 4.44
N GLU A 98 18.65 -16.23 4.97
CA GLU A 98 19.46 -15.07 5.31
C GLU A 98 19.94 -14.31 4.06
N VAL A 99 20.29 -15.03 3.01
CA VAL A 99 20.59 -14.44 1.68
C VAL A 99 19.36 -13.70 1.13
N LEU A 100 18.17 -14.30 1.20
CA LEU A 100 16.93 -13.65 0.74
C LEU A 100 16.58 -12.40 1.55
N LYS A 101 16.97 -12.34 2.83
CA LYS A 101 16.79 -11.17 3.70
C LYS A 101 17.90 -10.14 3.57
N SER A 102 18.92 -10.41 2.76
CA SER A 102 20.08 -9.53 2.65
C SER A 102 19.71 -8.17 2.03
N LYS A 103 20.27 -7.10 2.59
CA LYS A 103 20.05 -5.73 2.09
C LYS A 103 20.57 -5.55 0.66
N SER A 104 21.61 -6.29 0.26
CA SER A 104 22.17 -6.22 -1.09
C SER A 104 21.19 -6.76 -2.12
N LEU A 105 20.57 -7.90 -1.86
CA LEU A 105 19.55 -8.48 -2.73
C LEU A 105 18.31 -7.59 -2.81
N ALA A 106 17.84 -7.08 -1.67
CA ALA A 106 16.70 -6.16 -1.64
C ALA A 106 16.98 -4.91 -2.47
N ARG A 107 18.18 -4.32 -2.36
CA ARG A 107 18.59 -3.16 -3.16
C ARG A 107 18.62 -3.47 -4.65
N GLU A 108 19.17 -4.62 -5.03
CA GLU A 108 19.22 -5.05 -6.43
C GLU A 108 17.81 -5.23 -7.01
N VAL A 109 16.90 -5.85 -6.26
CA VAL A 109 15.49 -6.00 -6.66
C VAL A 109 14.80 -4.63 -6.81
N VAL A 110 14.98 -3.73 -5.87
CA VAL A 110 14.43 -2.35 -5.94
C VAL A 110 14.94 -1.62 -7.17
N ASN A 111 16.23 -1.72 -7.46
CA ASN A 111 16.83 -1.07 -8.63
C ASN A 111 16.35 -1.69 -9.94
N ASN A 112 16.31 -3.04 -10.03
CA ASN A 112 15.89 -3.74 -11.24
C ASN A 112 14.41 -3.55 -11.57
N LEU A 113 13.56 -3.41 -10.56
CA LEU A 113 12.13 -3.18 -10.71
C LEU A 113 11.75 -1.69 -10.74
N GLY A 114 12.69 -0.79 -10.49
CA GLY A 114 12.42 0.64 -10.43
C GLY A 114 11.49 1.05 -9.29
N LEU A 115 11.49 0.31 -8.17
CA LEU A 115 10.59 0.54 -7.03
C LEU A 115 10.95 1.76 -6.19
N PHE A 116 12.02 2.45 -6.50
CA PHE A 116 12.40 3.70 -5.87
C PHE A 116 11.57 4.89 -6.37
N VAL A 117 10.75 4.71 -7.42
CA VAL A 117 9.83 5.73 -7.93
C VAL A 117 8.39 5.28 -7.74
N THR A 118 7.61 6.08 -7.03
CA THR A 118 6.16 5.87 -6.84
C THR A 118 5.40 6.90 -7.64
N TYR A 119 4.48 6.47 -8.50
CA TYR A 119 3.64 7.34 -9.33
C TYR A 119 2.24 7.43 -8.76
N LYS A 120 1.67 8.65 -8.74
CA LYS A 120 0.27 8.89 -8.36
C LYS A 120 -0.43 9.68 -9.45
N ASP A 121 -1.66 9.31 -9.75
CA ASP A 121 -2.55 10.07 -10.61
C ASP A 121 -3.26 11.12 -9.76
N GLU A 122 -3.12 12.40 -10.12
CA GLU A 122 -3.77 13.51 -9.42
C GLU A 122 -5.17 13.82 -9.99
N ASP A 123 -5.47 13.34 -11.19
CA ASP A 123 -6.77 13.55 -11.83
C ASP A 123 -7.86 12.61 -11.31
N GLU A 124 -7.48 11.51 -10.63
CA GLU A 124 -8.40 10.57 -10.01
C GLU A 124 -8.50 10.78 -8.49
N PHE A 125 -9.73 10.83 -7.98
CA PHE A 125 -9.95 10.88 -6.53
C PHE A 125 -10.63 9.59 -6.03
N PRO A 126 -10.06 8.90 -5.02
CA PRO A 126 -8.78 9.17 -4.33
C PRO A 126 -7.57 8.93 -5.24
N ASN A 127 -6.48 9.68 -5.02
CA ASN A 127 -5.24 9.59 -5.79
C ASN A 127 -4.79 8.13 -5.92
N ARG A 128 -4.79 7.64 -7.15
CA ARG A 128 -4.46 6.25 -7.44
C ARG A 128 -2.97 6.10 -7.68
N GLU A 129 -2.38 5.09 -7.08
CA GLU A 129 -0.99 4.72 -7.38
C GLU A 129 -0.90 3.98 -8.72
N LEU A 130 -0.01 4.49 -9.59
CA LEU A 130 0.22 3.97 -10.94
C LEU A 130 1.56 3.24 -10.97
N TYR A 131 1.62 1.97 -10.56
CA TYR A 131 2.90 1.25 -10.52
C TYR A 131 3.52 1.13 -11.93
N ARG A 132 2.94 0.34 -12.82
CA ARG A 132 3.43 0.11 -14.20
C ARG A 132 2.54 0.73 -15.27
N THR A 133 1.43 1.31 -14.86
CA THR A 133 0.45 1.94 -15.76
C THR A 133 0.70 3.43 -15.97
N SER A 134 1.77 3.97 -15.41
CA SER A 134 2.19 5.35 -15.68
C SER A 134 2.57 5.51 -17.16
N PRO A 135 2.05 6.51 -17.86
CA PRO A 135 2.40 6.78 -19.27
C PRO A 135 3.85 7.28 -19.43
N VAL A 136 4.44 7.83 -18.37
CA VAL A 136 5.83 8.28 -18.35
C VAL A 136 6.60 7.54 -17.28
N VAL A 137 7.78 7.08 -17.62
CA VAL A 137 8.75 6.47 -16.71
C VAL A 137 9.84 7.49 -16.39
N VAL A 138 9.99 7.77 -15.11
CA VAL A 138 11.06 8.60 -14.57
C VAL A 138 12.23 7.68 -14.21
N SER A 139 13.41 7.99 -14.71
CA SER A 139 14.62 7.22 -14.46
C SER A 139 15.74 8.12 -13.96
N LEU A 140 16.35 7.69 -12.86
CA LEU A 140 17.63 8.19 -12.40
C LEU A 140 18.64 7.06 -12.50
N THR A 141 19.93 7.43 -12.64
CA THR A 141 20.96 6.39 -12.49
C THR A 141 20.99 5.91 -11.04
N PRO A 142 21.23 4.61 -10.77
CA PRO A 142 21.31 4.09 -9.40
C PRO A 142 22.29 4.86 -8.51
N GLN A 143 23.37 5.34 -9.10
CA GLN A 143 24.38 6.13 -8.39
C GLN A 143 23.89 7.54 -7.99
N GLU A 144 23.03 8.15 -8.78
CA GLU A 144 22.40 9.42 -8.48
C GLU A 144 21.28 9.24 -7.44
N ALA A 145 20.47 8.18 -7.58
CA ALA A 145 19.44 7.83 -6.60
C ALA A 145 20.04 7.60 -5.19
N GLU A 146 21.20 6.95 -5.08
CA GLU A 146 21.90 6.75 -3.81
C GLU A 146 22.49 8.05 -3.21
N LYS A 147 22.74 9.05 -4.04
CA LYS A 147 23.29 10.35 -3.60
C LYS A 147 22.22 11.37 -3.23
N LEU A 148 20.95 11.06 -3.53
CA LEU A 148 19.87 11.97 -3.16
C LEU A 148 19.87 12.21 -1.65
N SER A 149 20.01 13.45 -1.28
CA SER A 149 20.06 13.88 0.13
C SER A 149 18.67 14.13 0.74
N ALA A 150 17.64 14.11 -0.12
CA ALA A 150 16.23 14.25 0.26
C ALA A 150 15.33 13.61 -0.81
N PRO A 151 14.08 13.23 -0.46
CA PRO A 151 13.10 12.81 -1.44
C PRO A 151 12.92 13.85 -2.53
N MET A 152 12.83 13.37 -3.77
CA MET A 152 12.57 14.22 -4.94
C MET A 152 11.12 14.01 -5.38
N GLU A 153 10.42 15.09 -5.54
CA GLU A 153 9.06 15.13 -6.03
C GLU A 153 9.03 15.67 -7.46
N VAL A 154 8.40 14.95 -8.36
CA VAL A 154 8.33 15.31 -9.78
C VAL A 154 6.88 15.37 -10.20
N GLU A 155 6.37 16.57 -10.41
CA GLU A 155 5.04 16.79 -10.98
C GLU A 155 5.15 16.88 -12.50
N MET A 156 4.35 16.10 -13.18
CA MET A 156 4.36 16.00 -14.64
C MET A 156 2.96 16.27 -15.20
N THR A 157 2.86 17.27 -16.05
CA THR A 157 1.64 17.54 -16.83
C THR A 157 1.88 17.11 -18.26
N LEU A 158 1.16 16.08 -18.71
CA LEU A 158 1.25 15.56 -20.06
C LEU A 158 0.21 16.24 -20.97
N PHE A 159 0.66 16.71 -22.10
CA PHE A 159 -0.19 17.36 -23.08
C PHE A 159 -0.59 16.40 -24.22
N PRO A 160 -1.78 16.59 -24.81
CA PRO A 160 -2.24 15.75 -25.93
C PRO A 160 -1.35 15.79 -27.18
N ASN A 161 -0.49 16.79 -27.31
CA ASN A 161 0.46 16.94 -28.40
C ASN A 161 1.76 16.11 -28.21
N GLY A 162 1.85 15.32 -27.14
CA GLY A 162 3.04 14.54 -26.77
C GLY A 162 4.11 15.35 -26.04
N GLY A 163 3.82 16.61 -25.73
CA GLY A 163 4.67 17.44 -24.87
C GLY A 163 4.43 17.17 -23.37
N MET A 164 5.34 17.66 -22.54
CA MET A 164 5.29 17.52 -21.10
C MET A 164 5.83 18.76 -20.41
N ASP A 165 5.16 19.20 -19.36
CA ASP A 165 5.70 20.17 -18.40
C ASP A 165 6.12 19.42 -17.12
N ALA A 166 7.37 19.56 -16.71
CA ALA A 166 7.89 18.91 -15.53
C ALA A 166 8.33 19.96 -14.50
N LEU A 167 7.83 19.80 -13.27
CA LEU A 167 8.25 20.53 -12.09
C LEU A 167 8.91 19.54 -11.13
N ILE A 168 10.18 19.75 -10.87
CA ILE A 168 10.97 18.93 -9.94
C ILE A 168 11.18 19.74 -8.68
N THR A 169 10.76 19.20 -7.54
CA THR A 169 10.96 19.79 -6.22
C THR A 169 11.90 18.91 -5.40
N VAL A 170 12.99 19.48 -4.95
CA VAL A 170 13.95 18.84 -4.04
C VAL A 170 14.23 19.78 -2.88
N LYS A 171 13.87 19.35 -1.66
CA LYS A 171 13.87 20.24 -0.48
C LYS A 171 12.99 21.48 -0.75
N ASP A 172 13.59 22.66 -0.77
CA ASP A 172 12.91 23.95 -0.99
C ASP A 172 13.22 24.54 -2.38
N LYS A 173 13.86 23.78 -3.26
CA LYS A 173 14.20 24.23 -4.61
C LYS A 173 13.25 23.62 -5.63
N GLU A 174 12.72 24.46 -6.48
CA GLU A 174 11.83 24.07 -7.58
C GLU A 174 12.55 24.32 -8.91
N TYR A 175 12.50 23.30 -9.78
CA TYR A 175 13.04 23.37 -11.13
C TYR A 175 11.91 23.05 -12.09
N ARG A 176 11.59 23.96 -12.99
CA ARG A 176 10.52 23.77 -13.98
C ARG A 176 11.08 23.81 -15.39
N LYS A 177 10.63 22.86 -16.21
CA LYS A 177 11.02 22.81 -17.63
C LYS A 177 9.93 22.14 -18.45
N GLN A 178 9.65 22.74 -19.60
CA GLN A 178 8.74 22.18 -20.59
C GLN A 178 9.52 21.46 -21.69
N PHE A 179 8.97 20.34 -22.13
CA PHE A 179 9.53 19.51 -23.19
C PHE A 179 8.46 19.31 -24.28
N ASP A 180 8.87 19.40 -25.53
CA ASP A 180 7.98 19.23 -26.69
C ASP A 180 7.71 17.74 -26.98
N LYS A 181 8.65 16.86 -26.64
CA LYS A 181 8.58 15.41 -26.89
C LYS A 181 9.38 14.62 -25.87
N LEU A 182 9.00 13.36 -25.68
CA LEU A 182 9.75 12.35 -24.98
C LEU A 182 10.56 11.49 -25.98
N PRO A 183 11.72 10.91 -25.61
CA PRO A 183 12.37 11.02 -24.29
C PRO A 183 13.03 12.37 -24.03
N ALA A 184 13.06 12.80 -22.78
CA ALA A 184 13.62 14.07 -22.35
C ALA A 184 14.56 13.88 -21.17
N VAL A 185 15.51 14.81 -21.01
CA VAL A 185 16.48 14.79 -19.91
C VAL A 185 16.47 16.14 -19.21
N PHE A 186 16.37 16.09 -17.90
CA PHE A 186 16.33 17.26 -17.05
C PHE A 186 17.49 17.23 -16.04
N PRO A 187 18.59 17.97 -16.25
CA PRO A 187 19.65 18.07 -15.27
C PRO A 187 19.24 19.00 -14.13
N THR A 188 19.44 18.54 -12.91
CA THR A 188 19.26 19.30 -11.67
C THR A 188 20.57 19.30 -10.87
N ASP A 189 20.67 20.11 -9.83
CA ASP A 189 21.86 20.15 -8.96
C ASP A 189 22.07 18.83 -8.20
N GLU A 190 21.00 18.08 -7.96
CA GLU A 190 21.00 16.81 -7.19
C GLU A 190 21.12 15.55 -8.07
N GLY A 191 21.02 15.71 -9.40
CA GLY A 191 21.13 14.60 -10.35
C GLY A 191 20.40 14.88 -11.67
N THR A 192 20.53 13.96 -12.59
CA THR A 192 19.92 14.06 -13.91
C THR A 192 18.71 13.14 -13.99
N VAL A 193 17.53 13.71 -14.16
CA VAL A 193 16.28 12.98 -14.30
C VAL A 193 15.98 12.76 -15.78
N ALA A 194 15.78 11.52 -16.17
CA ALA A 194 15.38 11.17 -17.53
C ALA A 194 13.92 10.71 -17.57
N PHE A 195 13.20 11.17 -18.57
CA PHE A 195 11.80 10.85 -18.80
C PHE A 195 11.67 10.03 -20.09
N PHE A 196 11.01 8.89 -19.99
CA PHE A 196 10.77 8.00 -21.11
C PHE A 196 9.27 7.74 -21.24
N GLU A 197 8.81 7.56 -22.46
CA GLU A 197 7.46 7.07 -22.70
C GLU A 197 7.36 5.60 -22.29
N SER A 198 6.32 5.26 -21.52
CA SER A 198 6.11 3.88 -21.07
C SER A 198 5.61 3.03 -22.25
N LYS A 199 6.31 1.91 -22.49
CA LYS A 199 5.89 0.93 -23.50
C LYS A 199 4.79 -0.01 -23.00
N ASP A 200 4.62 -0.11 -21.69
CA ASP A 200 3.67 -1.04 -21.06
C ASP A 200 2.24 -0.46 -20.95
N THR A 201 2.08 0.80 -21.31
CA THR A 201 0.80 1.54 -21.23
C THR A 201 -0.17 1.19 -22.37
N LEU A 202 0.07 0.11 -23.08
CA LEU A 202 -0.74 -0.33 -24.21
C LEU A 202 -2.03 -1.02 -23.74
N THR A 203 -2.89 -0.31 -23.03
CA THR A 203 -4.26 -0.76 -22.86
C THR A 203 -5.16 0.11 -23.74
N THR A 204 -5.86 -0.53 -24.64
CA THR A 204 -6.77 -0.01 -25.68
C THR A 204 -7.79 1.05 -25.22
N ASN A 205 -7.93 1.26 -23.91
CA ASN A 205 -8.79 2.28 -23.32
C ASN A 205 -8.14 3.66 -23.23
N GLN A 206 -6.82 3.75 -23.37
CA GLN A 206 -6.08 5.02 -23.25
C GLN A 206 -6.12 5.86 -24.53
N ALA A 207 -6.30 5.26 -25.70
CA ALA A 207 -6.51 6.01 -26.95
C ALA A 207 -7.72 6.98 -26.91
N LYS A 208 -8.61 6.79 -25.94
CA LYS A 208 -9.76 7.66 -25.69
C LYS A 208 -9.47 8.78 -24.68
N GLU A 209 -8.42 8.64 -23.88
CA GLU A 209 -7.97 9.62 -22.87
C GLU A 209 -6.82 10.50 -23.37
N GLU A 210 -6.20 10.19 -24.51
CA GLU A 210 -5.12 10.99 -25.12
C GLU A 210 -5.52 12.43 -25.48
N SER A 211 -6.80 12.75 -25.42
CA SER A 211 -7.29 14.12 -25.71
C SER A 211 -7.34 15.04 -24.50
N LYS A 212 -6.95 14.57 -23.29
CA LYS A 212 -6.99 15.33 -22.06
C LYS A 212 -5.60 15.50 -21.46
N GLU A 213 -5.34 16.66 -20.88
CA GLU A 213 -4.16 16.87 -20.04
C GLU A 213 -4.21 15.90 -18.84
N ARG A 214 -3.06 15.30 -18.51
CA ARG A 214 -2.94 14.37 -17.38
C ARG A 214 -1.88 14.87 -16.41
N HIS A 215 -2.25 14.90 -15.14
CA HIS A 215 -1.39 15.31 -14.04
C HIS A 215 -0.92 14.09 -13.27
N ILE A 216 0.39 13.84 -13.32
CA ILE A 216 1.03 12.70 -12.66
C ILE A 216 2.11 13.23 -11.74
N LYS A 217 2.12 12.71 -10.52
CA LYS A 217 3.12 13.04 -9.51
C LYS A 217 3.97 11.81 -9.22
N ALA A 218 5.27 11.94 -9.38
CA ALA A 218 6.24 10.90 -9.06
C ALA A 218 7.04 11.28 -7.81
N PHE A 219 7.19 10.35 -6.91
CA PHE A 219 8.00 10.49 -5.69
C PHE A 219 9.19 9.55 -5.80
N ILE A 220 10.39 10.09 -5.65
CA ILE A 220 11.65 9.36 -5.67
C ILE A 220 12.20 9.37 -4.24
N ASN A 221 12.27 8.18 -3.62
CA ASN A 221 12.69 7.98 -2.24
C ASN A 221 14.01 7.21 -2.16
#